data_abf715916b31eff0f4445b7216c2ee85
#
_entry.id   abf715916b31eff0f4445b7216c2ee85
#
_cell.length_a   1.000
_cell.length_b   1.000
_cell.length_c   1.000
_cell.angle_alpha   90.00
_cell.angle_beta   90.00
_cell.angle_gamma   90.00
#
_symmetry.space_group_name_H-M   'P 1'
#
loop_
_entity.id
_entity.type
_entity.pdbx_description
1 polymer ?
#
loop_
_entity_poly.entity_id
_entity_poly.type
_entity_poly.pdbx_seq_one_letter_code
_entity_poly.pdbx_strand_id
1 'polypeptide(L)'
;MPPPKPVRILLVDANPIFREGLSMVIQSQPDLRLVGQAENADDALSQFRRIRPDVTIMDQRLPGASGTDALIAIRKESPRAIVMMVSTSKKDMDVRRALNAGAAAYVLKNTPKAEMLRVIRWVSEGRRHIPSEVASTIAEHLGQEELSPRESSVLRLIRDGYRNKQIAGHLGICETTVNFHIRNIVEKLQANDRTHAVTIGFRRGLLELE
;
A
#
# COMPACT_ATOMS: atom_id res chain seq x y z
N MET A 1 2.33 35.19 -20.74
CA MET A 1 1.41 34.21 -20.12
C MET A 1 1.61 34.24 -18.61
N PRO A 2 0.57 34.24 -17.80
CA PRO A 2 0.75 34.09 -16.37
C PRO A 2 1.46 32.75 -16.08
N PRO A 3 2.31 32.68 -15.05
CA PRO A 3 2.98 31.44 -14.69
C PRO A 3 1.93 30.34 -14.38
N PRO A 4 2.18 29.09 -14.74
CA PRO A 4 1.27 28.00 -14.44
C PRO A 4 1.03 27.94 -12.92
N LYS A 5 -0.21 27.69 -12.51
CA LYS A 5 -0.55 27.56 -11.08
C LYS A 5 0.26 26.40 -10.50
N PRO A 6 0.88 26.59 -9.32
CA PRO A 6 1.64 25.51 -8.69
C PRO A 6 0.72 24.34 -8.31
N VAL A 7 1.22 23.12 -8.48
CA VAL A 7 0.53 21.88 -8.09
C VAL A 7 0.36 21.85 -6.58
N ARG A 8 -0.88 21.74 -6.12
CA ARG A 8 -1.25 21.74 -4.69
C ARG A 8 -1.16 20.33 -4.12
N ILE A 9 -0.28 20.14 -3.14
CA ILE A 9 0.06 18.84 -2.58
C ILE A 9 -0.41 18.71 -1.13
N LEU A 10 -1.16 17.65 -0.83
CA LEU A 10 -1.39 17.15 0.53
C LEU A 10 -0.39 16.03 0.81
N LEU A 11 0.38 16.13 1.90
CA LEU A 11 1.36 15.13 2.31
C LEU A 11 0.85 14.40 3.56
N VAL A 12 0.76 13.08 3.46
CA VAL A 12 0.27 12.20 4.52
C VAL A 12 1.33 11.17 4.88
N ASP A 13 1.90 11.28 6.06
CA ASP A 13 2.92 10.38 6.55
C ASP A 13 2.99 10.42 8.09
N ALA A 14 3.01 9.27 8.75
CA ALA A 14 3.13 9.20 10.20
C ALA A 14 4.55 9.51 10.70
N ASN A 15 5.58 9.32 9.86
CA ASN A 15 6.97 9.58 10.21
C ASN A 15 7.28 11.08 10.08
N PRO A 16 7.52 11.80 11.20
CA PRO A 16 7.76 13.25 11.15
C PRO A 16 9.00 13.62 10.36
N ILE A 17 10.08 12.85 10.46
CA ILE A 17 11.34 13.14 9.76
C ILE A 17 11.15 13.07 8.24
N PHE A 18 10.47 12.02 7.74
CA PHE A 18 10.19 11.89 6.31
C PHE A 18 9.24 13.01 5.85
N ARG A 19 8.20 13.30 6.64
CA ARG A 19 7.23 14.36 6.34
C ARG A 19 7.90 15.73 6.26
N GLU A 20 8.75 16.08 7.23
CA GLU A 20 9.52 17.34 7.22
C GLU A 20 10.48 17.39 6.03
N GLY A 21 11.26 16.33 5.81
CA GLY A 21 12.21 16.28 4.71
C GLY A 21 11.54 16.44 3.34
N LEU A 22 10.44 15.70 3.10
CA LEU A 22 9.72 15.82 1.84
C LEU A 22 9.00 17.17 1.70
N SER A 23 8.53 17.76 2.81
CA SER A 23 7.96 19.10 2.82
C SER A 23 8.97 20.16 2.36
N MET A 24 10.20 20.11 2.86
CA MET A 24 11.28 21.01 2.44
C MET A 24 11.62 20.83 0.95
N VAL A 25 11.65 19.58 0.49
CA VAL A 25 11.89 19.25 -0.93
C VAL A 25 10.80 19.83 -1.84
N ILE A 26 9.53 19.69 -1.48
CA ILE A 26 8.39 20.24 -2.22
C ILE A 26 8.43 21.76 -2.22
N GLN A 27 8.61 22.40 -1.06
CA GLN A 27 8.64 23.85 -0.92
C GLN A 27 9.82 24.50 -1.65
N SER A 28 10.90 23.77 -1.90
CA SER A 28 12.04 24.27 -2.69
C SER A 28 11.74 24.38 -4.19
N GLN A 29 10.57 23.92 -4.66
CA GLN A 29 10.20 23.92 -6.07
C GLN A 29 9.16 25.01 -6.35
N PRO A 30 9.39 25.91 -7.34
CA PRO A 30 8.47 27.01 -7.63
C PRO A 30 7.13 26.56 -8.22
N ASP A 31 7.08 25.38 -8.82
CA ASP A 31 5.91 24.77 -9.47
C ASP A 31 5.09 23.85 -8.56
N LEU A 32 5.54 23.63 -7.31
CA LEU A 32 4.85 22.79 -6.32
C LEU A 32 4.49 23.61 -5.08
N ARG A 33 3.36 23.30 -4.47
CA ARG A 33 2.91 23.96 -3.24
C ARG A 33 2.35 22.96 -2.24
N LEU A 34 3.00 22.82 -1.09
CA LEU A 34 2.45 22.06 0.02
C LEU A 34 1.26 22.84 0.62
N VAL A 35 0.07 22.26 0.63
CA VAL A 35 -1.17 22.91 1.09
C VAL A 35 -1.77 22.28 2.34
N GLY A 36 -1.24 21.12 2.76
CA GLY A 36 -1.63 20.46 4.00
C GLY A 36 -0.72 19.29 4.32
N GLN A 37 -0.78 18.87 5.57
CA GLN A 37 -0.09 17.69 6.09
C GLN A 37 -1.01 16.91 7.02
N ALA A 38 -0.89 15.57 7.04
CA ALA A 38 -1.63 14.69 7.91
C ALA A 38 -0.73 13.55 8.41
N GLU A 39 -1.09 12.96 9.56
CA GLU A 39 -0.30 11.90 10.21
C GLU A 39 -1.00 10.55 10.23
N ASN A 40 -2.30 10.52 9.94
CA ASN A 40 -3.14 9.34 9.95
C ASN A 40 -4.24 9.43 8.88
N ALA A 41 -4.98 8.35 8.69
CA ALA A 41 -5.99 8.24 7.64
C ALA A 41 -7.19 9.19 7.84
N ASP A 42 -7.64 9.38 9.08
CA ASP A 42 -8.80 10.22 9.37
C ASP A 42 -8.50 11.71 9.13
N ASP A 43 -7.31 12.15 9.58
CA ASP A 43 -6.84 13.51 9.31
C ASP A 43 -6.61 13.72 7.81
N ALA A 44 -6.04 12.73 7.12
CA ALA A 44 -5.88 12.77 5.66
C ALA A 44 -7.21 12.99 4.94
N LEU A 45 -8.24 12.26 5.30
CA LEU A 45 -9.57 12.38 4.69
C LEU A 45 -10.20 13.74 5.01
N SER A 46 -10.11 14.20 6.25
CA SER A 46 -10.58 15.51 6.69
C SER A 46 -9.88 16.65 5.92
N GLN A 47 -8.55 16.62 5.85
CA GLN A 47 -7.73 17.59 5.11
C GLN A 47 -8.04 17.54 3.60
N PHE A 48 -8.19 16.36 3.01
CA PHE A 48 -8.54 16.19 1.59
C PHE A 48 -9.87 16.87 1.27
N ARG A 49 -10.91 16.65 2.07
CA ARG A 49 -12.23 17.28 1.90
C ARG A 49 -12.16 18.80 1.92
N ARG A 50 -11.41 19.35 2.89
CA ARG A 50 -11.27 20.77 3.11
C ARG A 50 -10.42 21.45 2.04
N ILE A 51 -9.30 20.84 1.66
CA ILE A 51 -8.27 21.47 0.83
C ILE A 51 -8.51 21.18 -0.65
N ARG A 52 -9.02 19.98 -1.02
CA ARG A 52 -9.13 19.51 -2.40
C ARG A 52 -7.79 19.69 -3.14
N PRO A 53 -6.75 18.96 -2.75
CA PRO A 53 -5.43 19.03 -3.37
C PRO A 53 -5.44 18.49 -4.81
N ASP A 54 -4.47 18.89 -5.63
CA ASP A 54 -4.27 18.33 -6.96
C ASP A 54 -3.62 16.94 -6.87
N VAL A 55 -2.69 16.76 -5.92
CA VAL A 55 -2.02 15.47 -5.65
C VAL A 55 -2.00 15.22 -4.15
N THR A 56 -2.32 14.00 -3.74
CA THR A 56 -2.09 13.52 -2.37
C THR A 56 -0.93 12.53 -2.38
N ILE A 57 0.11 12.79 -1.60
CA ILE A 57 1.20 11.85 -1.33
C ILE A 57 0.84 11.13 -0.04
N MET A 58 0.71 9.80 -0.08
CA MET A 58 0.13 8.99 0.98
C MET A 58 1.09 7.88 1.39
N ASP A 59 1.51 7.84 2.66
CA ASP A 59 2.23 6.68 3.19
C ASP A 59 1.34 5.43 3.17
N GLN A 60 1.92 4.30 2.80
CA GLN A 60 1.24 2.99 2.85
C GLN A 60 0.93 2.57 4.29
N ARG A 61 1.77 2.93 5.27
CA ARG A 61 1.60 2.61 6.68
C ARG A 61 1.21 3.83 7.49
N LEU A 62 -0.05 3.88 7.87
CA LEU A 62 -0.59 4.91 8.75
C LEU A 62 -1.14 4.28 10.05
N PRO A 63 -1.14 4.99 11.18
CA PRO A 63 -1.78 4.53 12.40
C PRO A 63 -3.27 4.28 12.19
N GLY A 64 -3.75 3.13 12.69
CA GLY A 64 -5.17 2.77 12.68
C GLY A 64 -5.72 2.22 11.36
N ALA A 65 -5.16 2.62 10.21
CA ALA A 65 -5.60 2.12 8.90
C ALA A 65 -4.45 2.18 7.89
N SER A 66 -4.49 1.36 6.83
CA SER A 66 -3.50 1.47 5.76
C SER A 66 -3.75 2.70 4.89
N GLY A 67 -2.67 3.24 4.29
CA GLY A 67 -2.82 4.32 3.31
C GLY A 67 -3.67 3.91 2.09
N THR A 68 -3.70 2.60 1.77
CA THR A 68 -4.60 2.08 0.73
C THR A 68 -6.07 2.19 1.15
N ASP A 69 -6.41 2.00 2.42
CA ASP A 69 -7.79 2.20 2.90
C ASP A 69 -8.18 3.67 2.82
N ALA A 70 -7.28 4.58 3.19
CA ALA A 70 -7.48 6.02 3.02
C ALA A 70 -7.64 6.41 1.53
N LEU A 71 -6.83 5.84 0.64
CA LEU A 71 -6.98 6.01 -0.82
C LEU A 71 -8.37 5.57 -1.29
N ILE A 72 -8.85 4.39 -0.88
CA ILE A 72 -10.17 3.88 -1.22
C ILE A 72 -11.26 4.85 -0.75
N ALA A 73 -11.17 5.33 0.49
CA ALA A 73 -12.11 6.29 1.06
C ALA A 73 -12.12 7.62 0.27
N ILE A 74 -10.95 8.16 -0.05
CA ILE A 74 -10.82 9.37 -0.85
C ILE A 74 -11.44 9.19 -2.24
N ARG A 75 -11.15 8.06 -2.91
CA ARG A 75 -11.67 7.81 -4.26
C ARG A 75 -13.16 7.50 -4.31
N LYS A 76 -13.73 6.96 -3.23
CA LYS A 76 -15.18 6.81 -3.10
C LYS A 76 -15.90 8.16 -3.14
N GLU A 77 -15.30 9.19 -2.54
CA GLU A 77 -15.84 10.55 -2.53
C GLU A 77 -15.45 11.38 -3.76
N SER A 78 -14.26 11.13 -4.27
CA SER A 78 -13.68 11.86 -5.41
C SER A 78 -12.99 10.87 -6.37
N PRO A 79 -13.72 10.26 -7.32
CA PRO A 79 -13.20 9.22 -8.22
C PRO A 79 -12.01 9.65 -9.09
N ARG A 80 -11.83 10.96 -9.28
CA ARG A 80 -10.70 11.53 -10.03
C ARG A 80 -9.53 11.98 -9.16
N ALA A 81 -9.58 11.77 -7.83
CA ALA A 81 -8.48 12.13 -6.94
C ALA A 81 -7.18 11.45 -7.37
N ILE A 82 -6.11 12.21 -7.44
CA ILE A 82 -4.77 11.73 -7.75
C ILE A 82 -4.07 11.44 -6.44
N VAL A 83 -3.82 10.16 -6.17
CA VAL A 83 -3.11 9.72 -4.97
C VAL A 83 -1.88 8.95 -5.39
N MET A 84 -0.71 9.40 -4.93
CA MET A 84 0.58 8.76 -5.08
C MET A 84 0.94 8.08 -3.76
N MET A 85 1.13 6.76 -3.79
CA MET A 85 1.54 6.01 -2.61
C MET A 85 3.05 6.10 -2.41
N VAL A 86 3.48 6.24 -1.16
CA VAL A 86 4.88 6.12 -0.76
C VAL A 86 5.02 5.01 0.28
N SER A 87 6.12 4.26 0.25
CA SER A 87 6.33 3.14 1.17
C SER A 87 7.82 2.86 1.40
N THR A 88 8.14 2.26 2.53
CA THR A 88 9.46 1.65 2.79
C THR A 88 9.55 0.22 2.26
N SER A 89 8.43 -0.35 1.83
CA SER A 89 8.31 -1.75 1.42
C SER A 89 7.79 -1.86 -0.02
N LYS A 90 8.33 -2.84 -0.75
CA LYS A 90 7.91 -3.22 -2.10
C LYS A 90 7.13 -4.54 -2.12
N LYS A 91 6.46 -4.90 -1.01
CA LYS A 91 5.64 -6.11 -0.93
C LYS A 91 4.58 -6.10 -2.02
N ASP A 92 4.51 -7.18 -2.80
CA ASP A 92 3.66 -7.24 -4.00
C ASP A 92 2.18 -7.05 -3.69
N MET A 93 1.69 -7.59 -2.58
CA MET A 93 0.28 -7.45 -2.19
C MET A 93 -0.10 -6.01 -1.85
N ASP A 94 0.76 -5.27 -1.12
CA ASP A 94 0.52 -3.86 -0.81
C ASP A 94 0.46 -3.03 -2.08
N VAL A 95 1.41 -3.28 -2.99
CA VAL A 95 1.49 -2.59 -4.28
C VAL A 95 0.28 -2.89 -5.14
N ARG A 96 -0.08 -4.19 -5.31
CA ARG A 96 -1.24 -4.60 -6.11
C ARG A 96 -2.53 -4.02 -5.56
N ARG A 97 -2.72 -4.08 -4.24
CA ARG A 97 -3.90 -3.52 -3.59
C ARG A 97 -4.01 -2.00 -3.83
N ALA A 98 -2.92 -1.26 -3.69
CA ALA A 98 -2.89 0.17 -3.95
C ALA A 98 -3.18 0.52 -5.41
N LEU A 99 -2.58 -0.20 -6.37
CA LEU A 99 -2.81 0.00 -7.80
C LEU A 99 -4.23 -0.36 -8.22
N ASN A 100 -4.79 -1.46 -7.70
CA ASN A 100 -6.18 -1.87 -7.93
C ASN A 100 -7.16 -0.85 -7.33
N ALA A 101 -6.82 -0.25 -6.18
CA ALA A 101 -7.58 0.84 -5.59
C ALA A 101 -7.48 2.16 -6.40
N GLY A 102 -6.61 2.19 -7.41
CA GLY A 102 -6.45 3.31 -8.34
C GLY A 102 -5.39 4.34 -7.93
N ALA A 103 -4.35 3.93 -7.22
CA ALA A 103 -3.17 4.77 -7.03
C ALA A 103 -2.60 5.22 -8.39
N ALA A 104 -2.23 6.49 -8.49
CA ALA A 104 -1.61 7.06 -9.69
C ALA A 104 -0.12 6.66 -9.79
N ALA A 105 0.53 6.49 -8.64
CA ALA A 105 1.89 5.97 -8.54
C ALA A 105 2.10 5.21 -7.24
N TYR A 106 3.09 4.32 -7.23
CA TYR A 106 3.62 3.70 -6.02
C TYR A 106 5.14 3.89 -6.02
N VAL A 107 5.70 4.54 -5.01
CA VAL A 107 7.11 4.95 -4.97
C VAL A 107 7.73 4.55 -3.63
N LEU A 108 8.98 4.16 -3.63
CA LEU A 108 9.70 3.85 -2.39
C LEU A 108 10.19 5.14 -1.71
N LYS A 109 10.19 5.17 -0.37
CA LYS A 109 10.68 6.33 0.41
C LYS A 109 12.17 6.62 0.22
N ASN A 110 12.96 5.62 -0.22
CA ASN A 110 14.36 5.78 -0.56
C ASN A 110 14.63 6.23 -2.00
N THR A 111 13.58 6.53 -2.76
CA THR A 111 13.71 7.06 -4.14
C THR A 111 14.46 8.39 -4.13
N PRO A 112 15.42 8.60 -5.05
CA PRO A 112 16.18 9.84 -5.15
C PRO A 112 15.26 11.07 -5.31
N LYS A 113 15.65 12.20 -4.68
CA LYS A 113 14.88 13.47 -4.70
C LYS A 113 14.43 13.87 -6.11
N ALA A 114 15.33 13.81 -7.09
CA ALA A 114 15.04 14.22 -8.47
C ALA A 114 13.94 13.36 -9.10
N GLU A 115 13.96 12.05 -8.83
CA GLU A 115 12.97 11.12 -9.33
C GLU A 115 11.62 11.29 -8.61
N MET A 116 11.63 11.46 -7.29
CA MET A 116 10.43 11.75 -6.50
C MET A 116 9.70 12.98 -7.07
N LEU A 117 10.41 14.08 -7.29
CA LEU A 117 9.86 15.30 -7.88
C LEU A 117 9.33 15.08 -9.31
N ARG A 118 10.04 14.28 -10.12
CA ARG A 118 9.60 13.93 -11.46
C ARG A 118 8.27 13.16 -11.43
N VAL A 119 8.15 12.19 -10.54
CA VAL A 119 6.91 11.39 -10.40
C VAL A 119 5.75 12.26 -9.92
N ILE A 120 5.96 13.17 -8.97
CA ILE A 120 4.92 14.13 -8.52
C ILE A 120 4.38 14.93 -9.72
N ARG A 121 5.26 15.45 -10.58
CA ARG A 121 4.85 16.20 -11.78
C ARG A 121 4.09 15.32 -12.76
N TRP A 122 4.57 14.12 -13.02
CA TRP A 122 3.91 13.18 -13.94
C TRP A 122 2.49 12.82 -13.50
N VAL A 123 2.31 12.50 -12.20
CA VAL A 123 0.96 12.17 -11.71
C VAL A 123 0.03 13.38 -11.74
N SER A 124 0.54 14.59 -11.50
CA SER A 124 -0.26 15.83 -11.60
C SER A 124 -0.76 16.10 -13.03
N GLU A 125 -0.05 15.59 -14.04
CA GLU A 125 -0.44 15.63 -15.46
C GLU A 125 -1.39 14.46 -15.85
N GLY A 126 -1.80 13.64 -14.87
CA GLY A 126 -2.68 12.48 -15.11
C GLY A 126 -1.94 11.23 -15.61
N ARG A 127 -0.62 11.22 -15.65
CA ARG A 127 0.19 10.03 -16.01
C ARG A 127 0.25 9.08 -14.82
N ARG A 128 0.35 7.77 -15.08
CA ARG A 128 0.62 6.77 -14.06
C ARG A 128 2.10 6.42 -14.04
N HIS A 129 2.63 6.15 -12.85
CA HIS A 129 4.02 5.72 -12.70
C HIS A 129 4.15 4.58 -11.70
N ILE A 130 4.78 3.50 -12.16
CA ILE A 130 5.17 2.36 -11.34
C ILE A 130 6.66 2.16 -11.59
N PRO A 131 7.54 2.31 -10.59
CA PRO A 131 8.97 2.03 -10.75
C PRO A 131 9.21 0.60 -11.24
N SER A 132 10.27 0.40 -12.04
CA SER A 132 10.61 -0.92 -12.60
C SER A 132 10.79 -1.99 -11.52
N GLU A 133 11.40 -1.64 -10.40
CA GLU A 133 11.55 -2.55 -9.25
C GLU A 133 10.22 -3.05 -8.69
N VAL A 134 9.23 -2.16 -8.64
CA VAL A 134 7.87 -2.48 -8.17
C VAL A 134 7.14 -3.30 -9.24
N ALA A 135 7.31 -2.94 -10.50
CA ALA A 135 6.73 -3.68 -11.62
C ALA A 135 7.29 -5.10 -11.72
N SER A 136 8.60 -5.29 -11.50
CA SER A 136 9.22 -6.62 -11.45
C SER A 136 8.64 -7.50 -10.35
N THR A 137 8.49 -6.96 -9.14
CA THR A 137 7.88 -7.68 -8.01
C THR A 137 6.43 -8.12 -8.31
N ILE A 138 5.66 -7.29 -9.01
CA ILE A 138 4.31 -7.67 -9.47
C ILE A 138 4.40 -8.76 -10.54
N ALA A 139 5.32 -8.62 -11.51
CA ALA A 139 5.48 -9.55 -12.62
C ALA A 139 5.90 -10.95 -12.16
N GLU A 140 6.75 -11.07 -11.14
CA GLU A 140 7.19 -12.34 -10.54
C GLU A 140 6.01 -13.18 -10.01
N HIS A 141 4.90 -12.53 -9.66
CA HIS A 141 3.71 -13.17 -9.10
C HIS A 141 2.48 -13.05 -10.03
N LEU A 142 2.67 -12.60 -11.27
CA LEU A 142 1.61 -12.58 -12.28
C LEU A 142 1.17 -14.02 -12.61
N GLY A 143 -0.12 -14.28 -12.49
CA GLY A 143 -0.70 -15.60 -12.75
C GLY A 143 -0.75 -16.55 -11.54
N GLN A 144 -0.20 -16.17 -10.40
CA GLN A 144 -0.42 -16.93 -9.16
C GLN A 144 -1.81 -16.65 -8.61
N GLU A 145 -2.49 -17.71 -8.19
CA GLU A 145 -3.80 -17.60 -7.55
C GLU A 145 -3.69 -16.86 -6.19
N GLU A 146 -4.61 -15.94 -5.95
CA GLU A 146 -4.71 -15.30 -4.64
C GLU A 146 -5.29 -16.27 -3.61
N LEU A 147 -4.85 -16.08 -2.35
CA LEU A 147 -5.45 -16.83 -1.26
C LEU A 147 -6.90 -16.36 -1.06
N SER A 148 -7.81 -17.32 -0.95
CA SER A 148 -9.19 -17.00 -0.54
C SER A 148 -9.21 -16.39 0.89
N PRO A 149 -10.30 -15.71 1.28
CA PRO A 149 -10.45 -15.18 2.65
C PRO A 149 -10.26 -16.25 3.72
N ARG A 150 -10.68 -17.50 3.42
CA ARG A 150 -10.55 -18.62 4.34
C ARG A 150 -9.12 -19.11 4.48
N GLU A 151 -8.40 -19.25 3.36
CA GLU A 151 -6.97 -19.59 3.33
C GLU A 151 -6.13 -18.51 4.02
N SER A 152 -6.45 -17.22 3.81
CA SER A 152 -5.79 -16.12 4.52
C SER A 152 -6.01 -16.18 6.03
N SER A 153 -7.21 -16.58 6.49
CA SER A 153 -7.49 -16.78 7.93
C SER A 153 -6.71 -17.97 8.49
N VAL A 154 -6.62 -19.07 7.74
CA VAL A 154 -5.82 -20.24 8.14
C VAL A 154 -4.34 -19.87 8.21
N LEU A 155 -3.81 -19.13 7.23
CA LEU A 155 -2.40 -18.73 7.20
C LEU A 155 -2.02 -17.83 8.39
N ARG A 156 -2.92 -16.91 8.80
CA ARG A 156 -2.74 -16.09 10.02
C ARG A 156 -2.64 -16.95 11.27
N LEU A 157 -3.56 -17.92 11.45
CA LEU A 157 -3.52 -18.80 12.62
C LEU A 157 -2.28 -19.70 12.64
N ILE A 158 -1.75 -20.09 11.46
CA ILE A 158 -0.47 -20.80 11.37
C ILE A 158 0.68 -19.90 11.82
N ARG A 159 0.70 -18.62 11.40
CA ARG A 159 1.66 -17.61 11.87
C ARG A 159 1.68 -17.51 13.39
N ASP A 160 0.49 -17.52 14.01
CA ASP A 160 0.31 -17.40 15.45
C ASP A 160 0.64 -18.71 16.20
N GLY A 161 1.12 -19.74 15.49
CA GLY A 161 1.60 -21.00 16.07
C GLY A 161 0.52 -22.04 16.37
N TYR A 162 -0.72 -21.81 15.96
CA TYR A 162 -1.81 -22.77 16.21
C TYR A 162 -1.63 -24.08 15.46
N ARG A 163 -1.95 -25.20 16.13
CA ARG A 163 -2.04 -26.54 15.53
C ARG A 163 -3.36 -26.74 14.80
N ASN A 164 -3.45 -27.69 13.87
CA ASN A 164 -4.65 -27.89 13.04
C ASN A 164 -5.94 -28.06 13.85
N LYS A 165 -5.89 -28.80 14.98
CA LYS A 165 -7.03 -28.95 15.90
C LYS A 165 -7.50 -27.62 16.49
N GLN A 166 -6.58 -26.73 16.84
CA GLN A 166 -6.88 -25.40 17.37
C GLN A 166 -7.44 -24.49 16.28
N ILE A 167 -6.83 -24.51 15.08
CA ILE A 167 -7.32 -23.78 13.89
C ILE A 167 -8.75 -24.22 13.56
N ALA A 168 -9.02 -25.54 13.59
CA ALA A 168 -10.35 -26.11 13.39
C ALA A 168 -11.38 -25.54 14.38
N GLY A 169 -11.00 -25.49 15.67
CA GLY A 169 -11.84 -24.88 16.72
C GLY A 169 -12.08 -23.39 16.51
N HIS A 170 -11.04 -22.60 16.22
CA HIS A 170 -11.17 -21.15 15.97
C HIS A 170 -12.06 -20.83 14.77
N LEU A 171 -12.01 -21.66 13.73
CA LEU A 171 -12.71 -21.40 12.49
C LEU A 171 -14.06 -22.13 12.38
N GLY A 172 -14.41 -22.99 13.36
CA GLY A 172 -15.65 -23.75 13.33
C GLY A 172 -15.72 -24.78 12.18
N ILE A 173 -14.60 -25.45 11.85
CA ILE A 173 -14.48 -26.45 10.78
C ILE A 173 -13.78 -27.70 11.30
N CYS A 174 -13.80 -28.80 10.53
CA CYS A 174 -13.07 -30.02 10.91
C CYS A 174 -11.57 -29.93 10.52
N GLU A 175 -10.73 -30.72 11.19
CA GLU A 175 -9.27 -30.75 10.92
C GLU A 175 -8.93 -31.16 9.49
N THR A 176 -9.75 -32.01 8.87
CA THR A 176 -9.59 -32.41 7.47
C THR A 176 -9.74 -31.21 6.52
N THR A 177 -10.68 -30.29 6.82
CA THR A 177 -10.86 -29.05 6.06
C THR A 177 -9.69 -28.10 6.29
N VAL A 178 -9.12 -28.02 7.48
CA VAL A 178 -7.89 -27.24 7.74
C VAL A 178 -6.73 -27.79 6.92
N ASN A 179 -6.54 -29.12 6.89
CA ASN A 179 -5.51 -29.76 6.08
C ASN A 179 -5.68 -29.47 4.57
N PHE A 180 -6.93 -29.46 4.09
CA PHE A 180 -7.25 -29.08 2.70
C PHE A 180 -6.82 -27.63 2.41
N HIS A 181 -7.18 -26.69 3.29
CA HIS A 181 -6.76 -25.29 3.13
C HIS A 181 -5.24 -25.13 3.19
N ILE A 182 -4.55 -25.83 4.10
CA ILE A 182 -3.08 -25.79 4.18
C ILE A 182 -2.44 -26.27 2.88
N ARG A 183 -2.95 -27.35 2.30
CA ARG A 183 -2.46 -27.86 1.00
C ARG A 183 -2.62 -26.81 -0.09
N ASN A 184 -3.79 -26.20 -0.20
CA ASN A 184 -4.05 -25.15 -1.19
C ASN A 184 -3.16 -23.94 -0.98
N ILE A 185 -2.94 -23.52 0.28
CA ILE A 185 -2.03 -22.41 0.61
C ILE A 185 -0.60 -22.74 0.15
N VAL A 186 -0.10 -23.94 0.46
CA VAL A 186 1.24 -24.39 0.07
C VAL A 186 1.38 -24.40 -1.46
N GLU A 187 0.38 -24.89 -2.17
CA GLU A 187 0.35 -24.94 -3.64
C GLU A 187 0.32 -23.52 -4.24
N LYS A 188 -0.63 -22.67 -3.81
CA LYS A 188 -0.80 -21.30 -4.31
C LYS A 188 0.40 -20.42 -4.05
N LEU A 189 1.05 -20.60 -2.91
CA LEU A 189 2.27 -19.87 -2.54
C LEU A 189 3.54 -20.51 -3.07
N GLN A 190 3.45 -21.66 -3.73
CA GLN A 190 4.60 -22.46 -4.17
C GLN A 190 5.59 -22.72 -3.02
N ALA A 191 5.06 -22.98 -1.83
CA ALA A 191 5.83 -23.25 -0.64
C ALA A 191 6.20 -24.73 -0.54
N ASN A 192 7.30 -25.04 0.17
CA ASN A 192 7.69 -26.42 0.42
C ASN A 192 6.87 -27.06 1.54
N ASP A 193 6.45 -26.26 2.52
CA ASP A 193 5.71 -26.66 3.68
C ASP A 193 4.94 -25.47 4.30
N ARG A 194 4.20 -25.74 5.42
CA ARG A 194 3.42 -24.71 6.12
C ARG A 194 4.24 -23.58 6.70
N THR A 195 5.49 -23.84 7.12
CA THR A 195 6.41 -22.86 7.70
C THR A 195 6.98 -21.95 6.61
N HIS A 196 7.35 -22.55 5.49
CA HIS A 196 7.77 -21.79 4.31
C HIS A 196 6.62 -20.93 3.75
N ALA A 197 5.36 -21.41 3.80
CA ALA A 197 4.19 -20.63 3.43
C ALA A 197 4.05 -19.35 4.30
N VAL A 198 4.30 -19.45 5.60
CA VAL A 198 4.32 -18.28 6.50
C VAL A 198 5.44 -17.30 6.12
N THR A 199 6.63 -17.81 5.84
CA THR A 199 7.78 -16.97 5.40
C THR A 199 7.46 -16.21 4.11
N ILE A 200 6.87 -16.89 3.13
CA ILE A 200 6.40 -16.26 1.88
C ILE A 200 5.30 -15.25 2.19
N GLY A 201 4.38 -15.58 3.09
CA GLY A 201 3.30 -14.69 3.52
C GLY A 201 3.82 -13.35 4.04
N PHE A 202 4.88 -13.35 4.86
CA PHE A 202 5.53 -12.12 5.32
C PHE A 202 6.22 -11.36 4.19
N ARG A 203 6.96 -12.05 3.32
CA ARG A 203 7.65 -11.41 2.18
C ARG A 203 6.68 -10.72 1.23
N ARG A 204 5.52 -11.33 0.98
CA ARG A 204 4.50 -10.82 0.05
C ARG A 204 3.55 -9.80 0.66
N GLY A 205 3.54 -9.62 1.99
CA GLY A 205 2.60 -8.74 2.68
C GLY A 205 1.22 -9.36 2.92
N LEU A 206 1.10 -10.69 2.80
CA LEU A 206 -0.10 -11.44 3.20
C LEU A 206 -0.25 -11.53 4.73
N LEU A 207 0.87 -11.42 5.44
CA LEU A 207 0.99 -11.42 6.89
C LEU A 207 1.77 -10.19 7.36
N GLU A 208 1.37 -9.63 8.50
CA GLU A 208 2.07 -8.56 9.22
C GLU A 208 2.59 -9.09 10.55
N LEU A 209 3.68 -8.51 11.04
CA LEU A 209 4.11 -8.64 12.43
C LEU A 209 3.28 -7.64 13.24
N GLU A 210 2.55 -8.13 14.21
CA GLU A 210 1.89 -7.29 15.21
C GLU A 210 2.89 -6.67 16.16
#